data_49afc77b48d3231fa7c409790b507c87
#
_entry.id   49afc77b48d3231fa7c409790b507c87
#
_cell.length_a   1.000
_cell.length_b   1.000
_cell.length_c   1.000
_cell.angle_alpha   90.00
_cell.angle_beta   90.00
_cell.angle_gamma   90.00
#
_symmetry.space_group_name_H-M   'P 1'
#
loop_
_entity.id
_entity.type
_entity.pdbx_description
1 polymer ?
#
loop_
_entity_poly.entity_id
_entity_poly.type
_entity_poly.pdbx_seq_one_letter_code
_entity_poly.pdbx_strand_id
1 'polypeptide(L)'
;MPATSLKSASDTAAPALLDFYATSGRMTCGGARAALLEALPRDVASLMRIVQGLVIHEYASSFYGVDISQARREESHIREVERMLDRILSIDPSPLDVVRPPEKRLVGVCHHHVLLLVAVLRAKGIPARGRFGFGGYFNPGYFEDHSICEYWDAARGRWALADAQFDAIWCERLRIDHDVRDVPRDRYLIPADAWVQCRTGKADPSRFGIFHGNLRGLWFIAGNLVRDVSALNKMEMLQWDVWGAMQRLRPDQEIGKDDLAFYDALAELTRHLDTSFAELRTRYESDQRLTVPPTVFNALLNRPETV
;
A
#
# COMPACT_ATOMS: atom_id res chain seq x y z
N MET A 1 -48.81 16.87 8.34
CA MET A 1 -47.64 16.21 8.93
C MET A 1 -46.47 16.41 7.99
N PRO A 2 -45.46 17.27 8.28
CA PRO A 2 -44.31 17.42 7.40
C PRO A 2 -43.37 16.21 7.58
N ALA A 3 -42.94 15.64 6.45
CA ALA A 3 -41.97 14.58 6.39
C ALA A 3 -40.62 15.09 6.88
N THR A 4 -40.12 14.50 7.94
CA THR A 4 -38.78 14.74 8.48
C THR A 4 -37.78 14.15 7.51
N SER A 5 -37.11 14.98 6.72
CA SER A 5 -35.94 14.62 5.91
C SER A 5 -34.84 14.15 6.84
N LEU A 6 -34.55 12.86 6.82
CA LEU A 6 -33.32 12.29 7.37
C LEU A 6 -32.16 12.86 6.55
N LYS A 7 -31.46 13.87 7.08
CA LYS A 7 -30.15 14.28 6.58
C LYS A 7 -29.24 13.05 6.73
N SER A 8 -28.73 12.54 5.61
CA SER A 8 -27.63 11.60 5.60
C SER A 8 -26.48 12.23 6.40
N ALA A 9 -25.98 11.53 7.40
CA ALA A 9 -24.73 11.88 8.05
C ALA A 9 -23.67 11.96 6.93
N SER A 10 -23.14 13.16 6.69
CA SER A 10 -22.05 13.35 5.76
C SER A 10 -20.86 12.56 6.30
N ASP A 11 -20.35 11.61 5.53
CA ASP A 11 -19.09 10.90 5.76
C ASP A 11 -17.90 11.87 5.65
N THR A 12 -17.82 12.82 6.59
CA THR A 12 -16.61 13.64 6.75
C THR A 12 -15.69 12.91 7.70
N ALA A 13 -14.54 12.48 7.19
CA ALA A 13 -13.49 11.88 8.01
C ALA A 13 -13.18 12.77 9.21
N ALA A 14 -13.02 12.17 10.39
CA ALA A 14 -12.77 12.93 11.61
C ALA A 14 -11.48 13.76 11.47
N PRO A 15 -11.45 15.03 11.91
CA PRO A 15 -10.25 15.88 11.78
C PRO A 15 -8.97 15.23 12.29
N ALA A 16 -9.01 14.54 13.43
CA ALA A 16 -7.86 13.83 13.99
C ALA A 16 -7.30 12.75 13.07
N LEU A 17 -8.11 12.08 12.29
CA LEU A 17 -7.69 11.08 11.30
C LEU A 17 -6.98 11.76 10.12
N LEU A 18 -7.51 12.87 9.61
CA LEU A 18 -6.87 13.63 8.54
C LEU A 18 -5.55 14.22 9.00
N ASP A 19 -5.48 14.82 10.17
CA ASP A 19 -4.26 15.38 10.77
C ASP A 19 -3.19 14.30 10.94
N PHE A 20 -3.58 13.12 11.41
CA PHE A 20 -2.66 11.99 11.53
C PHE A 20 -2.06 11.63 10.17
N TYR A 21 -2.86 11.48 9.12
CA TYR A 21 -2.36 11.10 7.80
C TYR A 21 -1.74 12.24 6.99
N ALA A 22 -1.86 13.50 7.43
CA ALA A 22 -1.19 14.66 6.82
C ALA A 22 0.29 14.81 7.23
N THR A 23 0.78 13.99 8.18
CA THR A 23 2.16 14.05 8.66
C THR A 23 2.92 12.75 8.38
N SER A 24 4.24 12.86 8.16
CA SER A 24 5.11 11.70 7.89
C SER A 24 5.12 10.72 9.07
N GLY A 25 5.27 9.43 8.76
CA GLY A 25 5.63 8.37 9.67
C GLY A 25 7.10 7.98 9.49
N ARG A 26 7.55 6.97 10.23
CA ARG A 26 8.92 6.46 10.15
C ARG A 26 9.31 6.08 8.72
N MET A 27 8.48 5.29 8.03
CA MET A 27 8.78 4.78 6.68
C MET A 27 8.72 5.87 5.60
N THR A 28 7.93 6.94 5.83
CA THR A 28 7.68 8.00 4.86
C THR A 28 8.41 9.31 5.17
N CYS A 29 9.26 9.34 6.22
CA CYS A 29 10.09 10.50 6.53
C CYS A 29 11.18 10.68 5.46
N GLY A 30 11.30 11.89 4.91
CA GLY A 30 12.36 12.23 3.97
C GLY A 30 13.73 12.49 4.64
N GLY A 31 13.78 12.54 5.97
CA GLY A 31 15.00 12.78 6.74
C GLY A 31 15.78 13.98 6.23
N ALA A 32 17.06 13.79 5.98
CA ALA A 32 17.93 14.83 5.40
C ALA A 32 17.51 15.27 3.97
N ARG A 33 16.63 14.52 3.32
CA ARG A 33 16.11 14.79 1.97
C ARG A 33 14.70 15.41 1.96
N ALA A 34 14.12 15.73 3.12
CA ALA A 34 12.74 16.22 3.24
C ALA A 34 12.46 17.43 2.34
N ALA A 35 13.39 18.40 2.27
CA ALA A 35 13.27 19.57 1.43
C ALA A 35 13.08 19.26 -0.07
N LEU A 36 13.60 18.12 -0.56
CA LEU A 36 13.39 17.68 -1.94
C LEU A 36 11.93 17.29 -2.21
N LEU A 37 11.26 16.65 -1.24
CA LEU A 37 9.85 16.30 -1.33
C LEU A 37 8.97 17.56 -1.26
N GLU A 38 9.35 18.52 -0.40
CA GLU A 38 8.65 19.80 -0.25
C GLU A 38 8.73 20.69 -1.49
N ALA A 39 9.80 20.59 -2.28
CA ALA A 39 9.98 21.34 -3.51
C ALA A 39 9.10 20.88 -4.68
N LEU A 40 8.57 19.64 -4.65
CA LEU A 40 7.75 19.06 -5.72
C LEU A 40 6.40 19.77 -5.88
N PRO A 41 5.69 19.61 -7.03
CA PRO A 41 4.33 20.11 -7.22
C PRO A 41 3.33 19.64 -6.15
N ARG A 42 2.12 20.22 -6.14
CA ARG A 42 1.07 19.81 -5.19
C ARG A 42 0.00 18.93 -5.82
N ASP A 43 -0.13 18.93 -7.13
CA ASP A 43 -1.17 18.17 -7.81
C ASP A 43 -0.80 16.69 -7.92
N VAL A 44 -1.76 15.83 -7.61
CA VAL A 44 -1.58 14.38 -7.54
C VAL A 44 -1.09 13.80 -8.87
N ALA A 45 -1.60 14.29 -10.00
CA ALA A 45 -1.23 13.78 -11.32
C ALA A 45 0.26 14.02 -11.64
N SER A 46 0.79 15.20 -11.30
CA SER A 46 2.23 15.50 -11.45
C SER A 46 3.06 14.66 -10.49
N LEU A 47 2.63 14.49 -9.24
CA LEU A 47 3.33 13.67 -8.25
C LEU A 47 3.41 12.20 -8.68
N MET A 48 2.33 11.63 -9.22
CA MET A 48 2.33 10.27 -9.75
C MET A 48 3.34 10.13 -10.92
N ARG A 49 3.34 11.07 -11.88
CA ARG A 49 4.33 11.05 -12.99
C ARG A 49 5.77 11.12 -12.48
N ILE A 50 6.03 11.92 -11.45
CA ILE A 50 7.36 12.01 -10.84
C ILE A 50 7.73 10.64 -10.23
N VAL A 51 6.86 10.04 -9.44
CA VAL A 51 7.12 8.72 -8.84
C VAL A 51 7.36 7.65 -9.91
N GLN A 52 6.58 7.64 -10.98
CA GLN A 52 6.78 6.77 -12.16
C GLN A 52 8.15 6.97 -12.82
N GLY A 53 8.65 8.21 -12.82
CA GLY A 53 9.99 8.54 -13.33
C GLY A 53 11.14 8.17 -12.37
N LEU A 54 10.84 7.83 -11.11
CA LEU A 54 11.84 7.50 -10.08
C LEU A 54 11.99 6.01 -9.83
N VAL A 55 10.94 5.21 -10.05
CA VAL A 55 10.91 3.78 -9.72
C VAL A 55 10.62 2.95 -10.97
N ILE A 56 11.26 1.79 -11.08
CA ILE A 56 10.95 0.74 -12.06
C ILE A 56 10.55 -0.53 -11.32
N HIS A 57 9.45 -1.15 -11.74
CA HIS A 57 8.98 -2.37 -11.09
C HIS A 57 9.87 -3.56 -11.45
N GLU A 58 10.40 -4.25 -10.44
CA GLU A 58 11.37 -5.36 -10.58
C GLU A 58 10.92 -6.44 -11.55
N TYR A 59 9.66 -6.87 -11.45
CA TYR A 59 9.11 -7.96 -12.26
C TYR A 59 8.53 -7.49 -13.60
N ALA A 60 8.56 -6.20 -13.89
CA ALA A 60 8.03 -5.62 -15.12
C ALA A 60 9.03 -4.73 -15.88
N SER A 61 10.31 -4.81 -15.54
CA SER A 61 11.37 -4.03 -16.18
C SER A 61 11.48 -4.31 -17.68
N SER A 62 11.14 -5.52 -18.11
CA SER A 62 11.05 -5.90 -19.52
C SER A 62 10.01 -5.09 -20.32
N PHE A 63 9.00 -4.51 -19.67
CA PHE A 63 8.05 -3.60 -20.32
C PHE A 63 8.73 -2.35 -20.87
N TYR A 64 9.84 -1.96 -20.25
CA TYR A 64 10.68 -0.80 -20.59
C TYR A 64 11.95 -1.18 -21.33
N GLY A 65 12.12 -2.47 -21.72
CA GLY A 65 13.31 -2.95 -22.39
C GLY A 65 14.57 -3.00 -21.50
N VAL A 66 14.39 -3.11 -20.18
CA VAL A 66 15.50 -3.10 -19.20
C VAL A 66 15.65 -4.45 -18.55
N ASP A 67 16.89 -4.96 -18.53
CA ASP A 67 17.30 -6.12 -17.73
C ASP A 67 17.89 -5.64 -16.40
N ILE A 68 17.28 -6.06 -15.30
CA ILE A 68 17.73 -5.71 -13.95
C ILE A 68 18.72 -6.76 -13.46
N SER A 69 19.95 -6.32 -13.15
CA SER A 69 20.96 -7.18 -12.57
C SER A 69 20.60 -7.65 -11.15
N GLN A 70 21.11 -8.81 -10.74
CA GLN A 70 20.87 -9.33 -9.38
C GLN A 70 21.27 -8.32 -8.29
N ALA A 71 22.38 -7.61 -8.47
CA ALA A 71 22.82 -6.59 -7.51
C ALA A 71 21.82 -5.43 -7.35
N ARG A 72 21.09 -5.08 -8.42
CA ARG A 72 20.08 -4.02 -8.37
C ARG A 72 18.76 -4.47 -7.76
N ARG A 73 18.48 -5.79 -7.74
CA ARG A 73 17.28 -6.33 -7.07
C ARG A 73 17.30 -6.12 -5.56
N GLU A 74 18.49 -5.98 -4.96
CA GLU A 74 18.63 -5.62 -3.53
C GLU A 74 17.97 -4.28 -3.18
N GLU A 75 17.78 -3.38 -4.16
CA GLU A 75 17.11 -2.10 -3.97
C GLU A 75 15.64 -2.26 -3.54
N SER A 76 14.97 -3.34 -3.97
CA SER A 76 13.59 -3.65 -3.59
C SER A 76 13.42 -4.01 -2.10
N HIS A 77 14.52 -4.18 -1.36
CA HIS A 77 14.52 -4.41 0.09
C HIS A 77 14.65 -3.13 0.92
N ILE A 78 14.74 -1.96 0.27
CA ILE A 78 14.77 -0.66 0.98
C ILE A 78 13.36 -0.34 1.50
N ARG A 79 13.22 -0.12 2.82
CA ARG A 79 11.94 0.15 3.49
C ARG A 79 11.63 1.63 3.67
N GLU A 80 12.64 2.45 3.92
CA GLU A 80 12.49 3.86 4.31
C GLU A 80 12.68 4.79 3.13
N VAL A 81 11.80 5.80 3.00
CA VAL A 81 11.85 6.79 1.91
C VAL A 81 13.17 7.56 1.89
N GLU A 82 13.73 7.92 3.04
CA GLU A 82 15.03 8.60 3.09
C GLU A 82 16.11 7.76 2.36
N ARG A 83 16.18 6.46 2.65
CA ARG A 83 17.14 5.55 1.99
C ARG A 83 16.82 5.33 0.51
N MET A 84 15.53 5.32 0.13
CA MET A 84 15.12 5.28 -1.28
C MET A 84 15.61 6.53 -2.02
N LEU A 85 15.45 7.72 -1.43
CA LEU A 85 15.91 8.98 -2.01
C LEU A 85 17.45 9.03 -2.13
N ASP A 86 18.16 8.57 -1.10
CA ASP A 86 19.62 8.45 -1.17
C ASP A 86 20.06 7.54 -2.31
N ARG A 87 19.38 6.40 -2.49
CA ARG A 87 19.68 5.46 -3.57
C ARG A 87 19.34 6.06 -4.93
N ILE A 88 18.18 6.69 -5.11
CA ILE A 88 17.77 7.38 -6.35
C ILE A 88 18.82 8.41 -6.76
N LEU A 89 19.24 9.26 -5.84
CA LEU A 89 20.22 10.30 -6.11
C LEU A 89 21.64 9.76 -6.32
N SER A 90 21.98 8.61 -5.76
CA SER A 90 23.26 7.93 -6.02
C SER A 90 23.33 7.31 -7.42
N ILE A 91 22.18 6.89 -7.98
CA ILE A 91 22.09 6.36 -9.35
C ILE A 91 22.11 7.52 -10.35
N ASP A 92 21.32 8.56 -10.10
CA ASP A 92 21.24 9.75 -10.94
C ASP A 92 20.95 10.99 -10.06
N PRO A 93 21.90 11.95 -9.94
CA PRO A 93 21.78 13.11 -9.06
C PRO A 93 20.85 14.20 -9.61
N SER A 94 20.19 13.99 -10.73
CA SER A 94 19.22 14.94 -11.29
C SER A 94 18.10 15.27 -10.29
N PRO A 95 17.47 16.46 -10.34
CA PRO A 95 16.29 16.77 -9.55
C PRO A 95 15.22 15.70 -9.65
N LEU A 96 14.39 15.52 -8.59
CA LEU A 96 13.41 14.43 -8.52
C LEU A 96 12.31 14.53 -9.59
N ASP A 97 11.99 15.72 -10.05
CA ASP A 97 11.01 16.02 -11.10
C ASP A 97 11.53 15.82 -12.54
N VAL A 98 12.83 15.56 -12.69
CA VAL A 98 13.43 15.18 -13.97
C VAL A 98 13.23 13.67 -14.20
N VAL A 99 12.53 13.33 -15.28
CA VAL A 99 12.26 11.92 -15.65
C VAL A 99 13.57 11.22 -15.98
N ARG A 100 13.82 10.10 -15.28
CA ARG A 100 14.99 9.25 -15.50
C ARG A 100 14.71 8.20 -16.56
N PRO A 101 15.71 7.87 -17.40
CA PRO A 101 15.59 6.68 -18.25
C PRO A 101 15.41 5.44 -17.37
N PRO A 102 14.67 4.42 -17.83
CA PRO A 102 14.25 3.28 -17.01
C PRO A 102 15.39 2.57 -16.26
N GLU A 103 16.57 2.44 -16.89
CA GLU A 103 17.75 1.82 -16.30
C GLU A 103 18.38 2.62 -15.14
N LYS A 104 18.01 3.89 -14.99
CA LYS A 104 18.47 4.76 -13.91
C LYS A 104 17.43 4.99 -12.82
N ARG A 105 16.28 4.31 -12.90
CA ARG A 105 15.25 4.36 -11.84
C ARG A 105 15.61 3.38 -10.72
N LEU A 106 15.14 3.68 -9.50
CA LEU A 106 15.22 2.76 -8.37
C LEU A 106 14.45 1.48 -8.70
N VAL A 107 15.06 0.31 -8.48
CA VAL A 107 14.35 -0.96 -8.60
C VAL A 107 13.48 -1.16 -7.37
N GLY A 108 12.20 -1.38 -7.59
CA GLY A 108 11.23 -1.57 -6.52
C GLY A 108 10.05 -2.42 -6.96
N VAL A 109 9.01 -2.46 -6.15
CA VAL A 109 7.72 -3.09 -6.46
C VAL A 109 6.60 -2.08 -6.27
N CYS A 110 5.33 -2.48 -6.39
CA CYS A 110 4.18 -1.59 -6.20
C CYS A 110 4.28 -0.75 -4.91
N HIS A 111 4.71 -1.38 -3.82
CA HIS A 111 4.89 -0.74 -2.52
C HIS A 111 5.81 0.49 -2.55
N HIS A 112 6.91 0.45 -3.30
CA HIS A 112 7.86 1.57 -3.40
C HIS A 112 7.25 2.78 -4.09
N HIS A 113 6.42 2.57 -5.13
CA HIS A 113 5.64 3.63 -5.77
C HIS A 113 4.66 4.25 -4.78
N VAL A 114 3.95 3.40 -4.02
CA VAL A 114 3.00 3.86 -2.99
C VAL A 114 3.71 4.67 -1.91
N LEU A 115 4.82 4.15 -1.39
CA LEU A 115 5.53 4.78 -0.28
C LEU A 115 6.08 6.17 -0.63
N LEU A 116 6.67 6.31 -1.83
CA LEU A 116 7.10 7.61 -2.34
C LEU A 116 5.93 8.57 -2.54
N LEU A 117 4.82 8.11 -3.15
CA LEU A 117 3.65 8.97 -3.33
C LEU A 117 3.06 9.43 -1.98
N VAL A 118 2.90 8.52 -1.02
CA VAL A 118 2.43 8.84 0.34
C VAL A 118 3.36 9.85 1.01
N ALA A 119 4.68 9.66 0.90
CA ALA A 119 5.67 10.56 1.50
C ALA A 119 5.57 11.98 0.94
N VAL A 120 5.47 12.11 -0.38
CA VAL A 120 5.35 13.42 -1.04
C VAL A 120 4.03 14.09 -0.68
N LEU A 121 2.91 13.37 -0.69
CA LEU A 121 1.60 13.91 -0.31
C LEU A 121 1.60 14.41 1.13
N ARG A 122 2.15 13.62 2.07
CA ARG A 122 2.30 14.03 3.47
C ARG A 122 3.23 15.24 3.63
N ALA A 123 4.33 15.34 2.85
CA ALA A 123 5.19 16.52 2.84
C ALA A 123 4.47 17.79 2.34
N LYS A 124 3.37 17.63 1.60
CA LYS A 124 2.48 18.72 1.18
C LYS A 124 1.32 18.98 2.15
N GLY A 125 1.24 18.26 3.27
CA GLY A 125 0.11 18.31 4.19
C GLY A 125 -1.18 17.72 3.61
N ILE A 126 -1.10 16.89 2.56
CA ILE A 126 -2.24 16.17 2.00
C ILE A 126 -2.34 14.85 2.73
N PRO A 127 -3.46 14.56 3.43
CA PRO A 127 -3.63 13.29 4.12
C PRO A 127 -3.52 12.13 3.14
N ALA A 128 -2.60 11.20 3.41
CA ALA A 128 -2.37 10.03 2.57
C ALA A 128 -1.91 8.84 3.40
N ARG A 129 -2.28 7.62 2.94
CA ARG A 129 -1.92 6.35 3.57
C ARG A 129 -1.67 5.28 2.53
N GLY A 130 -0.73 4.38 2.80
CA GLY A 130 -0.55 3.17 2.02
C GLY A 130 -1.63 2.15 2.38
N ARG A 131 -2.16 1.43 1.40
CA ARG A 131 -3.07 0.30 1.60
C ARG A 131 -2.45 -0.93 0.97
N PHE A 132 -2.42 -2.02 1.71
CA PHE A 132 -2.25 -3.35 1.15
C PHE A 132 -3.61 -3.85 0.67
N GLY A 133 -3.62 -4.74 -0.34
CA GLY A 133 -4.88 -5.26 -0.86
C GLY A 133 -4.71 -6.04 -2.14
N PHE A 134 -5.70 -5.94 -2.99
CA PHE A 134 -5.80 -6.79 -4.17
C PHE A 134 -6.39 -6.03 -5.35
N GLY A 135 -5.62 -5.96 -6.46
CA GLY A 135 -6.05 -5.36 -7.72
C GLY A 135 -6.75 -6.38 -8.62
N GLY A 136 -8.02 -6.11 -8.99
CA GLY A 136 -8.81 -6.95 -9.89
C GLY A 136 -8.61 -6.64 -11.38
N TYR A 137 -7.60 -5.86 -11.72
CA TYR A 137 -7.32 -5.38 -13.08
C TYR A 137 -6.05 -5.95 -13.73
N PHE A 138 -5.34 -6.86 -13.03
CA PHE A 138 -4.15 -7.54 -13.58
C PHE A 138 -4.51 -8.77 -14.40
N ASN A 139 -5.36 -9.62 -13.86
CA ASN A 139 -5.75 -10.89 -14.47
C ASN A 139 -7.28 -11.08 -14.37
N PRO A 140 -7.97 -11.45 -15.45
CA PRO A 140 -9.42 -11.64 -15.42
C PRO A 140 -9.88 -12.65 -14.36
N GLY A 141 -10.80 -12.25 -13.49
CA GLY A 141 -11.37 -13.10 -12.44
C GLY A 141 -10.40 -13.45 -11.32
N TYR A 142 -9.30 -12.71 -11.18
CA TYR A 142 -8.32 -12.87 -10.11
C TYR A 142 -8.01 -11.50 -9.47
N PHE A 143 -7.75 -11.49 -8.19
CA PHE A 143 -7.37 -10.32 -7.42
C PHE A 143 -5.89 -10.45 -7.01
N GLU A 144 -5.02 -9.78 -7.76
CA GLU A 144 -3.57 -9.81 -7.56
C GLU A 144 -3.16 -9.02 -6.32
N ASP A 145 -2.22 -9.57 -5.54
CA ASP A 145 -1.58 -8.86 -4.43
C ASP A 145 -0.97 -7.54 -4.90
N HIS A 146 -1.45 -6.45 -4.33
CA HIS A 146 -1.07 -5.12 -4.78
C HIS A 146 -1.20 -4.09 -3.66
N SER A 147 -0.29 -3.12 -3.65
CA SER A 147 -0.36 -1.95 -2.77
C SER A 147 -0.80 -0.73 -3.55
N ILE A 148 -1.60 0.13 -2.94
CA ILE A 148 -2.10 1.37 -3.53
C ILE A 148 -2.00 2.54 -2.53
N CYS A 149 -1.91 3.76 -3.03
CA CYS A 149 -2.00 4.96 -2.21
C CYS A 149 -3.48 5.37 -2.06
N GLU A 150 -3.91 5.65 -0.84
CA GLU A 150 -5.20 6.26 -0.56
C GLU A 150 -4.97 7.67 -0.01
N TYR A 151 -5.49 8.70 -0.69
CA TYR A 151 -5.30 10.10 -0.33
C TYR A 151 -6.63 10.83 -0.18
N TRP A 152 -6.65 11.89 0.65
CA TRP A 152 -7.82 12.72 0.83
C TRP A 152 -7.99 13.71 -0.31
N ASP A 153 -9.01 13.52 -1.12
CA ASP A 153 -9.45 14.49 -2.13
C ASP A 153 -10.34 15.54 -1.46
N ALA A 154 -9.72 16.65 -1.08
CA ALA A 154 -10.42 17.73 -0.39
C ALA A 154 -11.52 18.39 -1.25
N ALA A 155 -11.37 18.36 -2.59
CA ALA A 155 -12.38 18.92 -3.49
C ALA A 155 -13.68 18.09 -3.51
N ARG A 156 -13.54 16.77 -3.33
CA ARG A 156 -14.66 15.83 -3.29
C ARG A 156 -15.06 15.41 -1.88
N GLY A 157 -14.28 15.79 -0.85
CA GLY A 157 -14.52 15.44 0.55
C GLY A 157 -14.48 13.93 0.82
N ARG A 158 -13.60 13.17 0.13
CA ARG A 158 -13.50 11.73 0.27
C ARG A 158 -12.09 11.19 0.06
N TRP A 159 -11.87 9.96 0.50
CA TRP A 159 -10.68 9.19 0.18
C TRP A 159 -10.74 8.66 -1.26
N ALA A 160 -9.68 8.91 -2.04
CA ALA A 160 -9.48 8.41 -3.40
C ALA A 160 -8.30 7.43 -3.44
N LEU A 161 -8.39 6.40 -4.28
CA LEU A 161 -7.32 5.41 -4.49
C LEU A 161 -6.48 5.82 -5.71
N ALA A 162 -5.18 6.00 -5.53
CA ALA A 162 -4.26 6.36 -6.60
C ALA A 162 -3.20 5.26 -6.81
N ASP A 163 -3.14 4.71 -8.02
CA ASP A 163 -2.17 3.70 -8.39
C ASP A 163 -0.97 4.33 -9.09
N ALA A 164 0.04 4.71 -8.30
CA ALA A 164 1.22 5.39 -8.78
C ALA A 164 2.16 4.52 -9.63
N GLN A 165 1.98 3.19 -9.65
CA GLN A 165 2.75 2.30 -10.50
C GLN A 165 2.35 2.43 -11.97
N PHE A 166 1.09 2.76 -12.27
CA PHE A 166 0.53 2.67 -13.60
C PHE A 166 0.75 3.92 -14.41
N ASP A 167 1.87 3.92 -15.17
CA ASP A 167 2.11 4.86 -16.25
C ASP A 167 1.38 4.42 -17.56
N ALA A 168 1.61 5.15 -18.66
CA ALA A 168 0.98 4.85 -19.92
C ALA A 168 1.29 3.43 -20.44
N ILE A 169 2.50 2.92 -20.19
CA ILE A 169 2.91 1.57 -20.63
C ILE A 169 2.12 0.49 -19.88
N TRP A 170 2.00 0.61 -18.55
CA TRP A 170 1.19 -0.28 -17.75
C TRP A 170 -0.28 -0.23 -18.14
N CYS A 171 -0.83 0.99 -18.29
CA CYS A 171 -2.24 1.18 -18.67
C CYS A 171 -2.56 0.53 -20.03
N GLU A 172 -1.69 0.69 -21.03
CA GLU A 172 -1.85 0.07 -22.34
C GLU A 172 -1.79 -1.47 -22.23
N ARG A 173 -0.76 -2.01 -21.56
CA ARG A 173 -0.56 -3.47 -21.46
C ARG A 173 -1.67 -4.20 -20.72
N LEU A 174 -2.18 -3.61 -19.65
CA LEU A 174 -3.26 -4.18 -18.86
C LEU A 174 -4.65 -3.73 -19.33
N ARG A 175 -4.72 -2.88 -20.37
CA ARG A 175 -5.98 -2.32 -20.88
C ARG A 175 -6.83 -1.69 -19.78
N ILE A 176 -6.17 -0.85 -18.94
CA ILE A 176 -6.85 -0.17 -17.85
C ILE A 176 -7.95 0.74 -18.41
N ASP A 177 -9.17 0.55 -17.93
CA ASP A 177 -10.39 1.22 -18.37
C ASP A 177 -10.93 2.26 -17.37
N HIS A 178 -10.13 2.61 -16.35
CA HIS A 178 -10.48 3.55 -15.30
C HIS A 178 -9.37 4.57 -15.04
N ASP A 179 -9.69 5.64 -14.29
CA ASP A 179 -8.70 6.63 -13.87
C ASP A 179 -7.81 6.06 -12.75
N VAL A 180 -6.51 5.91 -13.02
CA VAL A 180 -5.53 5.42 -12.03
C VAL A 180 -5.30 6.39 -10.86
N ARG A 181 -5.82 7.62 -10.93
CA ARG A 181 -5.79 8.60 -9.83
C ARG A 181 -7.01 8.48 -8.90
N ASP A 182 -7.99 7.69 -9.31
CA ASP A 182 -9.23 7.45 -8.58
C ASP A 182 -9.78 6.05 -8.91
N VAL A 183 -8.99 5.03 -8.56
CA VAL A 183 -9.31 3.62 -8.86
C VAL A 183 -10.63 3.24 -8.18
N PRO A 184 -11.60 2.66 -8.93
CA PRO A 184 -12.88 2.24 -8.35
C PRO A 184 -12.69 1.18 -7.27
N ARG A 185 -13.50 1.26 -6.20
CA ARG A 185 -13.42 0.37 -5.04
C ARG A 185 -13.78 -1.10 -5.34
N ASP A 186 -14.49 -1.35 -6.42
CA ASP A 186 -14.75 -2.71 -6.92
C ASP A 186 -13.61 -3.28 -7.76
N ARG A 187 -12.70 -2.43 -8.22
CA ARG A 187 -11.48 -2.83 -8.94
C ARG A 187 -10.28 -3.06 -8.01
N TYR A 188 -10.28 -2.45 -6.84
CA TYR A 188 -9.28 -2.68 -5.81
C TYR A 188 -9.95 -2.94 -4.46
N LEU A 189 -9.75 -4.16 -3.95
CA LEU A 189 -10.28 -4.55 -2.66
C LEU A 189 -9.22 -4.41 -1.57
N ILE A 190 -9.53 -3.68 -0.51
CA ILE A 190 -8.73 -3.71 0.71
C ILE A 190 -8.79 -5.11 1.33
N PRO A 191 -7.81 -5.53 2.15
CA PRO A 191 -7.79 -6.89 2.71
C PRO A 191 -9.05 -7.21 3.51
N ALA A 192 -9.62 -6.22 4.19
CA ALA A 192 -10.83 -6.38 4.96
C ALA A 192 -12.05 -6.73 4.10
N ASP A 193 -12.21 -6.10 2.93
CA ASP A 193 -13.31 -6.42 2.02
C ASP A 193 -13.12 -7.81 1.40
N ALA A 194 -11.90 -8.16 0.99
CA ALA A 194 -11.57 -9.50 0.50
C ALA A 194 -11.83 -10.57 1.58
N TRP A 195 -11.40 -10.30 2.82
CA TRP A 195 -11.63 -11.19 3.96
C TRP A 195 -13.12 -11.45 4.19
N VAL A 196 -13.92 -10.38 4.31
CA VAL A 196 -15.37 -10.53 4.56
C VAL A 196 -16.08 -11.25 3.41
N GLN A 197 -15.72 -10.95 2.14
CA GLN A 197 -16.29 -11.65 1.00
C GLN A 197 -15.98 -13.16 1.03
N CYS A 198 -14.74 -13.55 1.35
CA CYS A 198 -14.35 -14.96 1.47
C CYS A 198 -15.02 -15.63 2.68
N ARG A 199 -15.03 -14.97 3.85
CA ARG A 199 -15.63 -15.50 5.08
C ARG A 199 -17.14 -15.71 4.96
N THR A 200 -17.81 -14.91 4.13
CA THR A 200 -19.27 -15.04 3.89
C THR A 200 -19.63 -15.91 2.66
N GLY A 201 -18.63 -16.53 2.01
CA GLY A 201 -18.83 -17.37 0.83
C GLY A 201 -19.20 -16.62 -0.45
N LYS A 202 -19.02 -15.28 -0.46
CA LYS A 202 -19.28 -14.44 -1.66
C LYS A 202 -18.13 -14.46 -2.66
N ALA A 203 -16.92 -14.82 -2.21
CA ALA A 203 -15.75 -14.95 -3.07
C ALA A 203 -14.94 -16.21 -2.69
N ASP A 204 -14.23 -16.76 -3.67
CA ASP A 204 -13.31 -17.88 -3.49
C ASP A 204 -11.94 -17.35 -3.03
N PRO A 205 -11.43 -17.73 -1.83
CA PRO A 205 -10.13 -17.29 -1.35
C PRO A 205 -8.97 -17.61 -2.30
N SER A 206 -9.07 -18.67 -3.10
CA SER A 206 -8.02 -19.05 -4.07
C SER A 206 -7.84 -18.04 -5.21
N ARG A 207 -8.73 -17.05 -5.32
CA ARG A 207 -8.65 -15.97 -6.29
C ARG A 207 -7.91 -14.72 -5.77
N PHE A 208 -7.35 -14.78 -4.56
CA PHE A 208 -6.66 -13.65 -3.93
C PHE A 208 -5.22 -14.03 -3.57
N GLY A 209 -4.24 -13.30 -4.10
CA GLY A 209 -2.83 -13.51 -3.83
C GLY A 209 -1.94 -13.19 -5.03
N ILE A 210 -0.88 -13.97 -5.23
CA ILE A 210 0.03 -13.83 -6.37
C ILE A 210 -0.38 -14.85 -7.44
N PHE A 211 -0.78 -14.36 -8.62
CA PHE A 211 -1.31 -15.19 -9.71
C PHE A 211 -0.31 -16.27 -10.16
N HIS A 212 0.95 -15.86 -10.34
CA HIS A 212 2.04 -16.77 -10.68
C HIS A 212 2.65 -17.38 -9.42
N GLY A 213 2.06 -18.47 -8.91
CA GLY A 213 2.55 -19.19 -7.73
C GLY A 213 1.45 -19.71 -6.81
N ASN A 214 1.85 -20.23 -5.64
CA ASN A 214 0.93 -20.77 -4.64
C ASN A 214 0.70 -19.83 -3.45
N LEU A 215 1.10 -18.56 -3.56
CA LEU A 215 0.91 -17.55 -2.51
C LEU A 215 -0.48 -16.91 -2.64
N ARG A 216 -1.52 -17.67 -2.28
CA ARG A 216 -2.92 -17.27 -2.40
C ARG A 216 -3.80 -18.00 -1.39
N GLY A 217 -4.99 -17.49 -1.14
CA GLY A 217 -5.94 -18.11 -0.24
C GLY A 217 -6.20 -17.31 1.02
N LEU A 218 -7.02 -17.86 1.92
CA LEU A 218 -7.47 -17.14 3.11
C LEU A 218 -6.31 -16.72 4.03
N TRP A 219 -5.28 -17.56 4.16
CA TRP A 219 -4.08 -17.27 4.92
C TRP A 219 -3.31 -16.04 4.37
N PHE A 220 -3.29 -15.88 3.03
CA PHE A 220 -2.63 -14.76 2.37
C PHE A 220 -3.40 -13.46 2.64
N ILE A 221 -4.74 -13.49 2.53
CA ILE A 221 -5.61 -12.36 2.88
C ILE A 221 -5.43 -11.96 4.34
N ALA A 222 -5.35 -12.95 5.26
CA ALA A 222 -5.07 -12.70 6.69
C ALA A 222 -3.72 -12.00 6.90
N GLY A 223 -2.68 -12.40 6.17
CA GLY A 223 -1.37 -11.72 6.20
C GLY A 223 -1.47 -10.27 5.76
N ASN A 224 -2.21 -10.01 4.68
CA ASN A 224 -2.42 -8.65 4.20
C ASN A 224 -3.27 -7.79 5.16
N LEU A 225 -4.19 -8.37 5.94
CA LEU A 225 -4.87 -7.64 7.01
C LEU A 225 -3.88 -7.09 8.05
N VAL A 226 -2.90 -7.90 8.48
CA VAL A 226 -1.88 -7.45 9.44
C VAL A 226 -1.00 -6.35 8.83
N ARG A 227 -0.60 -6.50 7.57
CA ARG A 227 0.20 -5.49 6.85
C ARG A 227 -0.58 -4.18 6.67
N ASP A 228 -1.87 -4.25 6.31
CA ASP A 228 -2.71 -3.07 6.15
C ASP A 228 -2.90 -2.34 7.50
N VAL A 229 -3.11 -3.07 8.60
CA VAL A 229 -3.16 -2.50 9.96
C VAL A 229 -1.86 -1.76 10.29
N SER A 230 -0.69 -2.34 10.00
CA SER A 230 0.59 -1.67 10.26
C SER A 230 0.78 -0.42 9.38
N ALA A 231 0.42 -0.49 8.09
CA ALA A 231 0.48 0.64 7.18
C ALA A 231 -0.47 1.78 7.60
N LEU A 232 -1.67 1.44 8.07
CA LEU A 232 -2.61 2.38 8.67
C LEU A 232 -2.08 3.03 9.96
N ASN A 233 -1.08 2.42 10.60
CA ASN A 233 -0.34 2.97 11.73
C ASN A 233 1.02 3.57 11.33
N LYS A 234 1.21 3.90 10.05
CA LYS A 234 2.42 4.51 9.46
C LYS A 234 3.68 3.66 9.61
N MET A 235 3.50 2.34 9.64
CA MET A 235 4.54 1.34 9.54
C MET A 235 4.30 0.52 8.27
N GLU A 236 4.58 1.16 7.14
CA GLU A 236 4.39 0.62 5.79
C GLU A 236 5.55 -0.34 5.46
N MET A 237 5.41 -1.62 5.85
CA MET A 237 6.43 -2.67 5.69
C MET A 237 6.37 -3.31 4.29
N LEU A 238 7.43 -4.02 3.90
CA LEU A 238 7.47 -4.74 2.62
C LEU A 238 6.49 -5.93 2.60
N GLN A 239 6.02 -6.31 1.41
CA GLN A 239 5.06 -7.41 1.25
C GLN A 239 5.57 -8.76 1.77
N TRP A 240 6.89 -8.97 1.79
CA TRP A 240 7.53 -10.19 2.27
C TRP A 240 8.04 -10.12 3.71
N ASP A 241 7.80 -9.00 4.40
CA ASP A 241 8.08 -8.92 5.82
C ASP A 241 7.02 -9.67 6.63
N VAL A 242 7.48 -10.53 7.54
CA VAL A 242 6.64 -11.39 8.37
C VAL A 242 6.95 -11.16 9.84
N TRP A 243 5.91 -10.86 10.61
CA TRP A 243 5.98 -10.69 12.07
C TRP A 243 4.65 -11.06 12.75
N GLY A 244 4.66 -11.12 14.06
CA GLY A 244 3.44 -11.25 14.89
C GLY A 244 2.51 -12.38 14.46
N ALA A 245 1.24 -12.05 14.22
CA ALA A 245 0.23 -13.03 13.84
C ALA A 245 0.54 -13.75 12.51
N MET A 246 1.25 -13.10 11.59
CA MET A 246 1.60 -13.70 10.30
C MET A 246 2.52 -14.91 10.43
N GLN A 247 3.32 -15.01 11.51
CA GLN A 247 4.23 -16.14 11.73
C GLN A 247 3.51 -17.50 11.86
N ARG A 248 2.19 -17.48 12.14
CA ARG A 248 1.36 -18.68 12.27
C ARG A 248 0.66 -19.10 10.97
N LEU A 249 0.62 -18.21 9.98
CA LEU A 249 -0.07 -18.46 8.72
C LEU A 249 0.75 -19.42 7.83
N ARG A 250 0.09 -20.41 7.26
CA ARG A 250 0.68 -21.40 6.35
C ARG A 250 -0.27 -21.66 5.17
N PRO A 251 0.27 -21.86 3.96
CA PRO A 251 -0.53 -22.09 2.75
C PRO A 251 -1.40 -23.36 2.81
N ASP A 252 -0.94 -24.37 3.54
CA ASP A 252 -1.49 -25.73 3.62
C ASP A 252 -2.26 -26.01 4.91
N GLN A 253 -2.46 -24.99 5.74
CA GLN A 253 -3.15 -25.13 7.02
C GLN A 253 -4.38 -24.23 7.09
N GLU A 254 -5.46 -24.76 7.62
CA GLU A 254 -6.63 -23.97 7.97
C GLU A 254 -6.33 -23.04 9.14
N ILE A 255 -6.86 -21.82 9.07
CA ILE A 255 -6.78 -20.86 10.17
C ILE A 255 -7.69 -21.35 11.31
N GLY A 256 -7.13 -21.49 12.50
CA GLY A 256 -7.86 -21.94 13.70
C GLY A 256 -9.00 -20.98 14.08
N LYS A 257 -9.98 -21.48 14.81
CA LYS A 257 -11.19 -20.71 15.16
C LYS A 257 -10.90 -19.41 15.90
N ASP A 258 -9.94 -19.42 16.84
CA ASP A 258 -9.58 -18.23 17.62
C ASP A 258 -8.84 -17.20 16.75
N ASP A 259 -8.00 -17.65 15.82
CA ASP A 259 -7.32 -16.78 14.87
C ASP A 259 -8.32 -16.22 13.83
N LEU A 260 -9.33 -17.00 13.41
CA LEU A 260 -10.41 -16.48 12.55
C LEU A 260 -11.15 -15.32 13.22
N ALA A 261 -11.51 -15.45 14.50
CA ALA A 261 -12.17 -14.36 15.25
C ALA A 261 -11.28 -13.12 15.38
N PHE A 262 -9.96 -13.31 15.53
CA PHE A 262 -9.00 -12.21 15.54
C PHE A 262 -8.98 -11.45 14.19
N TYR A 263 -8.92 -12.17 13.06
CA TYR A 263 -8.92 -11.53 11.73
C TYR A 263 -10.29 -10.93 11.37
N ASP A 264 -11.40 -11.54 11.80
CA ASP A 264 -12.75 -10.98 11.65
C ASP A 264 -12.83 -9.59 12.33
N ALA A 265 -12.29 -9.47 13.56
CA ALA A 265 -12.25 -8.21 14.30
C ALA A 265 -11.34 -7.16 13.61
N LEU A 266 -10.19 -7.56 13.06
CA LEU A 266 -9.32 -6.65 12.31
C LEU A 266 -9.99 -6.15 11.03
N ALA A 267 -10.70 -7.03 10.32
CA ALA A 267 -11.42 -6.65 9.11
C ALA A 267 -12.50 -5.59 9.42
N GLU A 268 -13.24 -5.75 10.51
CA GLU A 268 -14.24 -4.78 10.93
C GLU A 268 -13.63 -3.40 11.21
N LEU A 269 -12.52 -3.35 11.96
CA LEU A 269 -11.82 -2.10 12.28
C LEU A 269 -11.29 -1.39 11.03
N THR A 270 -10.71 -2.14 10.08
CA THR A 270 -10.06 -1.53 8.90
C THR A 270 -11.05 -1.17 7.79
N ARG A 271 -12.23 -1.81 7.74
CA ARG A 271 -13.31 -1.43 6.80
C ARG A 271 -13.94 -0.09 7.13
N HIS A 272 -14.12 0.19 8.41
CA HIS A 272 -14.83 1.37 8.93
C HIS A 272 -13.88 2.37 9.58
N LEU A 273 -12.68 2.54 9.00
CA LEU A 273 -11.60 3.31 9.61
C LEU A 273 -11.97 4.73 10.03
N ASP A 274 -12.86 5.39 9.28
CA ASP A 274 -13.28 6.76 9.61
C ASP A 274 -14.00 6.86 10.97
N THR A 275 -14.60 5.77 11.45
CA THR A 275 -15.25 5.67 12.75
C THR A 275 -14.46 4.89 13.80
N SER A 276 -13.60 3.97 13.37
CA SER A 276 -12.84 3.06 14.24
C SER A 276 -11.38 3.46 14.44
N PHE A 277 -10.96 4.62 13.93
CA PHE A 277 -9.55 5.04 13.93
C PHE A 277 -8.88 4.99 15.31
N ALA A 278 -9.51 5.55 16.34
CA ALA A 278 -8.97 5.55 17.70
C ALA A 278 -8.82 4.13 18.25
N GLU A 279 -9.80 3.25 17.98
CA GLU A 279 -9.77 1.85 18.40
C GLU A 279 -8.66 1.08 17.67
N LEU A 280 -8.50 1.28 16.35
CA LEU A 280 -7.43 0.68 15.56
C LEU A 280 -6.05 1.07 16.09
N ARG A 281 -5.85 2.35 16.43
CA ARG A 281 -4.62 2.85 17.03
C ARG A 281 -4.33 2.16 18.35
N THR A 282 -5.29 2.14 19.26
CA THR A 282 -5.17 1.48 20.57
C THR A 282 -4.87 -0.02 20.40
N ARG A 283 -5.57 -0.69 19.50
CA ARG A 283 -5.38 -2.10 19.21
C ARG A 283 -3.97 -2.39 18.68
N TYR A 284 -3.49 -1.60 17.72
CA TYR A 284 -2.14 -1.74 17.18
C TYR A 284 -1.07 -1.56 18.27
N GLU A 285 -1.19 -0.54 19.11
CA GLU A 285 -0.20 -0.22 20.15
C GLU A 285 -0.15 -1.25 21.28
N SER A 286 -1.29 -1.90 21.59
CA SER A 286 -1.41 -2.85 22.70
C SER A 286 -1.23 -4.31 22.32
N ASP A 287 -1.31 -4.69 21.04
CA ASP A 287 -1.28 -6.09 20.60
C ASP A 287 0.01 -6.40 19.83
N GLN A 288 0.91 -7.16 20.48
CA GLN A 288 2.20 -7.57 19.88
C GLN A 288 2.06 -8.43 18.62
N ARG A 289 0.87 -8.98 18.35
CA ARG A 289 0.59 -9.69 17.10
C ARG A 289 0.53 -8.75 15.90
N LEU A 290 0.30 -7.45 16.14
CA LEU A 290 0.14 -6.40 15.13
C LEU A 290 1.34 -5.47 15.04
N THR A 291 1.87 -5.06 16.20
CA THR A 291 2.99 -4.11 16.28
C THR A 291 4.23 -4.66 15.57
N VAL A 292 4.81 -3.87 14.67
CA VAL A 292 6.05 -4.21 13.99
C VAL A 292 7.20 -4.21 15.01
N PRO A 293 7.89 -5.35 15.20
CA PRO A 293 9.03 -5.42 16.12
C PRO A 293 10.29 -4.78 15.51
N PRO A 294 11.35 -4.54 16.29
CA PRO A 294 12.62 -4.03 15.75
C PRO A 294 13.30 -4.95 14.73
N THR A 295 12.91 -6.24 14.70
CA THR A 295 13.42 -7.23 13.74
C THR A 295 12.25 -7.99 13.16
N VAL A 296 12.17 -8.06 11.83
CA VAL A 296 11.18 -8.84 11.08
C VAL A 296 11.86 -9.93 10.27
N PHE A 297 11.12 -10.98 9.90
CA PHE A 297 11.64 -12.01 9.01
C PHE A 297 11.34 -11.63 7.56
N ASN A 298 12.38 -11.44 6.75
CA ASN A 298 12.25 -11.25 5.30
C ASN A 298 12.11 -12.61 4.62
N ALA A 299 10.90 -12.92 4.14
CA ALA A 299 10.58 -14.22 3.56
C ALA A 299 11.27 -14.48 2.19
N LEU A 300 11.58 -13.42 1.42
CA LEU A 300 12.32 -13.56 0.16
C LEU A 300 13.80 -13.87 0.39
N LEU A 301 14.42 -13.17 1.35
CA LEU A 301 15.83 -13.37 1.70
C LEU A 301 16.04 -14.51 2.69
N ASN A 302 14.95 -15.08 3.22
CA ASN A 302 14.95 -16.15 4.22
C ASN A 302 15.85 -15.85 5.44
N ARG A 303 15.77 -14.62 5.95
CA ARG A 303 16.57 -14.17 7.09
C ARG A 303 15.86 -13.09 7.92
N PRO A 304 16.22 -12.91 9.21
CA PRO A 304 15.79 -11.74 9.98
C PRO A 304 16.50 -10.48 9.48
N GLU A 305 15.78 -9.35 9.52
CA GLU A 305 16.30 -8.02 9.17
C GLU A 305 15.82 -6.99 10.20
N THR A 306 16.72 -6.07 10.54
CA THR A 306 16.39 -4.92 11.41
C THR A 306 15.59 -3.90 10.61
N VAL A 307 14.53 -3.37 11.26
CA VAL A 307 13.65 -2.33 10.72
C VAL A 307 14.12 -0.98 11.23
#